data_2b9e4b43a410bd5ee24d8bace4fb5fc9
#
_entry.id   2b9e4b43a410bd5ee24d8bace4fb5fc9
#
_cell.length_a   1.000
_cell.length_b   1.000
_cell.length_c   1.000
_cell.angle_alpha   90.00
_cell.angle_beta   90.00
_cell.angle_gamma   90.00
#
_symmetry.space_group_name_H-M   'P 1'
#
loop_
_entity.id
_entity.type
_entity.pdbx_description
1 polymer ?
#
loop_
_entity_poly.entity_id
_entity_poly.type
_entity_poly.pdbx_seq_one_letter_code
_entity_poly.pdbx_strand_id
1 'polypeptide(L)'
;MNKVPMTVAGEQALREELENLKKVERPRIVQAIAEAREHGDLKENAEYHAAREQQSFAEGRIKEIEHKLITFISHLGYRPNKQLQLLKHQ
;
A
#
# COMPACT_ATOMS: atom_id res chain seq x y z
N MET A 1 7.42 -24.17 5.57
CA MET A 1 7.98 -23.59 6.55
C MET A 1 7.38 -22.35 7.01
N ASN A 2 6.85 -22.39 8.05
CA ASN A 2 6.01 -21.36 8.48
C ASN A 2 6.63 -20.49 9.50
N LYS A 3 7.79 -20.03 9.22
CA LYS A 3 8.39 -19.15 10.11
C LYS A 3 7.77 -17.83 10.08
N VAL A 4 7.74 -17.17 11.19
CA VAL A 4 7.37 -15.80 11.25
C VAL A 4 8.52 -15.01 10.70
N PRO A 5 8.36 -14.40 9.56
CA PRO A 5 9.52 -13.79 8.93
C PRO A 5 9.79 -12.39 9.41
N MET A 6 9.23 -12.00 10.55
CA MET A 6 9.27 -10.61 10.91
C MET A 6 9.62 -10.44 12.36
N THR A 7 10.49 -9.48 12.64
CA THR A 7 10.81 -9.07 14.00
C THR A 7 9.95 -7.85 14.33
N VAL A 8 10.03 -7.41 15.56
CA VAL A 8 9.34 -6.19 15.96
C VAL A 8 9.83 -5.01 15.15
N ALA A 9 11.13 -4.94 14.89
CA ALA A 9 11.66 -3.87 14.06
C ALA A 9 11.15 -3.97 12.64
N GLY A 10 11.04 -5.18 12.11
CA GLY A 10 10.50 -5.36 10.77
C GLY A 10 9.04 -4.99 10.67
N GLU A 11 8.28 -5.33 11.71
CA GLU A 11 6.87 -4.96 11.75
C GLU A 11 6.71 -3.44 11.77
N GLN A 12 7.51 -2.77 12.57
CA GLN A 12 7.46 -1.32 12.65
C GLN A 12 7.80 -0.70 11.31
N ALA A 13 8.82 -1.22 10.63
CA ALA A 13 9.19 -0.71 9.33
C ALA A 13 8.07 -0.88 8.30
N LEU A 14 7.38 -2.01 8.34
CA LEU A 14 6.28 -2.23 7.43
C LEU A 14 5.11 -1.31 7.71
N ARG A 15 4.84 -1.04 8.98
CA ARG A 15 3.76 -0.11 9.34
C ARG A 15 4.07 1.29 8.84
N GLU A 16 5.32 1.69 8.96
CA GLU A 16 5.73 3.01 8.48
C GLU A 16 5.64 3.10 6.96
N GLU A 17 6.06 2.04 6.29
CA GLU A 17 5.94 2.01 4.84
C GLU A 17 4.49 2.07 4.41
N LEU A 18 3.61 1.34 5.09
CA LEU A 18 2.20 1.33 4.78
C LEU A 18 1.60 2.72 4.94
N GLU A 19 1.95 3.39 6.03
CA GLU A 19 1.44 4.72 6.26
C GLU A 19 1.90 5.68 5.18
N ASN A 20 3.17 5.60 4.80
CA ASN A 20 3.69 6.45 3.75
C ASN A 20 2.99 6.19 2.42
N LEU A 21 2.76 4.92 2.10
CA LEU A 21 2.07 4.59 0.86
C LEU A 21 0.66 5.16 0.82
N LYS A 22 -0.05 5.08 1.94
CA LYS A 22 -1.44 5.53 1.96
C LYS A 22 -1.57 7.05 2.09
N LYS A 23 -0.66 7.69 2.82
CA LYS A 23 -0.80 9.12 3.10
C LYS A 23 0.00 10.01 2.19
N VAL A 24 1.06 9.49 1.59
CA VAL A 24 1.92 10.29 0.74
C VAL A 24 1.89 9.79 -0.70
N GLU A 25 2.21 8.53 -0.91
CA GLU A 25 2.36 8.03 -2.28
C GLU A 25 1.02 7.94 -3.01
N ARG A 26 0.01 7.39 -2.36
CA ARG A 26 -1.28 7.24 -3.02
C ARG A 26 -1.87 8.59 -3.46
N PRO A 27 -1.92 9.61 -2.59
CA PRO A 27 -2.41 10.91 -3.03
C PRO A 27 -1.57 11.53 -4.12
N ARG A 28 -0.25 11.36 -4.04
CA ARG A 28 0.65 11.89 -5.06
C ARG A 28 0.36 11.26 -6.42
N ILE A 29 0.14 9.96 -6.43
CA ILE A 29 -0.13 9.25 -7.66
C ILE A 29 -1.49 9.66 -8.24
N VAL A 30 -2.50 9.82 -7.37
CA VAL A 30 -3.81 10.27 -7.83
C VAL A 30 -3.70 11.64 -8.46
N GLN A 31 -2.90 12.52 -7.86
CA GLN A 31 -2.68 13.84 -8.43
C GLN A 31 -2.00 13.74 -9.79
N ALA A 32 -1.00 12.86 -9.91
CA ALA A 32 -0.29 12.68 -11.17
C ALA A 32 -1.24 12.17 -12.26
N ILE A 33 -2.14 11.27 -11.89
CA ILE A 33 -3.12 10.77 -12.86
C ILE A 33 -4.04 11.90 -13.33
N ALA A 34 -4.50 12.73 -12.38
CA ALA A 34 -5.38 13.83 -12.72
C ALA A 34 -4.69 14.81 -13.65
N GLU A 35 -3.43 15.13 -13.36
CA GLU A 35 -2.70 16.06 -14.21
C GLU A 35 -2.45 15.47 -15.59
N ALA A 36 -2.12 14.19 -15.65
CA ALA A 36 -1.85 13.57 -16.95
C ALA A 36 -3.10 13.54 -17.81
N ARG A 37 -4.27 13.38 -17.19
CA ARG A 37 -5.50 13.33 -17.96
C ARG A 37 -5.80 14.66 -18.65
N GLU A 38 -5.28 15.74 -18.12
CA GLU A 38 -5.50 17.04 -18.74
C GLU A 38 -4.77 17.20 -20.05
N HIS A 39 -3.81 16.34 -20.31
CA HIS A 39 -3.06 16.42 -21.57
C HIS A 39 -3.80 15.79 -22.74
N GLY A 40 -4.97 15.23 -22.52
CA GLY A 40 -5.81 14.77 -23.62
C GLY A 40 -5.73 13.27 -23.82
N ASP A 41 -5.56 12.85 -25.04
CA ASP A 41 -5.68 11.46 -25.46
C ASP A 41 -5.07 10.46 -24.48
N LEU A 42 -5.90 9.79 -23.71
CA LEU A 42 -5.41 8.85 -22.71
C LEU A 42 -4.73 7.64 -23.32
N LYS A 43 -5.16 7.26 -24.51
CA LYS A 43 -4.64 6.07 -25.12
C LYS A 43 -3.17 6.17 -25.44
N GLU A 44 -2.72 7.36 -25.86
CA GLU A 44 -1.33 7.54 -26.20
C GLU A 44 -0.58 8.41 -25.23
N ASN A 45 -1.17 8.67 -24.09
CA ASN A 45 -0.59 9.54 -23.09
C ASN A 45 0.37 8.74 -22.21
N ALA A 46 1.66 8.87 -22.48
CA ALA A 46 2.66 8.10 -21.75
C ALA A 46 2.69 8.44 -20.27
N GLU A 47 2.45 9.70 -19.91
CA GLU A 47 2.43 10.10 -18.52
C GLU A 47 1.26 9.47 -17.77
N TYR A 48 0.12 9.41 -18.44
CA TYR A 48 -1.05 8.78 -17.85
C TYR A 48 -0.79 7.29 -17.60
N HIS A 49 -0.23 6.60 -18.58
CA HIS A 49 0.03 5.17 -18.44
C HIS A 49 1.07 4.91 -17.35
N ALA A 50 2.10 5.74 -17.27
CA ALA A 50 3.12 5.58 -16.25
C ALA A 50 2.52 5.78 -14.85
N ALA A 51 1.65 6.78 -14.70
CA ALA A 51 1.03 7.04 -13.41
C ALA A 51 0.10 5.90 -13.02
N ARG A 52 -0.63 5.35 -13.97
CA ARG A 52 -1.50 4.20 -13.70
C ARG A 52 -0.68 2.97 -13.29
N GLU A 53 0.47 2.79 -13.91
CA GLU A 53 1.34 1.69 -13.53
C GLU A 53 1.86 1.87 -12.12
N GLN A 54 2.26 3.09 -11.75
CA GLN A 54 2.68 3.36 -10.40
C GLN A 54 1.56 3.09 -9.41
N GLN A 55 0.33 3.44 -9.77
CA GLN A 55 -0.82 3.19 -8.93
C GLN A 55 -0.98 1.69 -8.68
N SER A 56 -0.84 0.90 -9.74
CA SER A 56 -0.97 -0.53 -9.61
C SER A 56 0.08 -1.10 -8.65
N PHE A 57 1.32 -0.66 -8.80
CA PHE A 57 2.39 -1.12 -7.92
C PHE A 57 2.16 -0.71 -6.47
N ALA A 58 1.75 0.54 -6.26
CA ALA A 58 1.52 1.03 -4.91
C ALA A 58 0.38 0.26 -4.24
N GLU A 59 -0.72 0.03 -4.96
CA GLU A 59 -1.84 -0.70 -4.39
C GLU A 59 -1.48 -2.14 -4.10
N GLY A 60 -0.68 -2.76 -4.98
CA GLY A 60 -0.21 -4.11 -4.74
C GLY A 60 0.68 -4.19 -3.52
N ARG A 61 1.57 -3.21 -3.36
CA ARG A 61 2.44 -3.20 -2.19
C ARG A 61 1.65 -2.99 -0.91
N ILE A 62 0.64 -2.12 -0.94
CA ILE A 62 -0.22 -1.92 0.22
C ILE A 62 -0.87 -3.23 0.64
N LYS A 63 -1.42 -3.96 -0.31
CA LYS A 63 -2.06 -5.23 0.01
C LYS A 63 -1.06 -6.25 0.55
N GLU A 64 0.13 -6.27 -0.01
CA GLU A 64 1.16 -7.19 0.44
C GLU A 64 1.55 -6.91 1.88
N ILE A 65 1.74 -5.63 2.20
CA ILE A 65 2.13 -5.25 3.56
C ILE A 65 1.01 -5.58 4.53
N GLU A 66 -0.23 -5.26 4.17
CA GLU A 66 -1.36 -5.55 5.04
C GLU A 66 -1.47 -7.04 5.31
N HIS A 67 -1.25 -7.85 4.29
CA HIS A 67 -1.28 -9.30 4.46
C HIS A 67 -0.19 -9.77 5.40
N LYS A 68 1.01 -9.24 5.23
CA LYS A 68 2.12 -9.62 6.09
C LYS A 68 1.88 -9.23 7.54
N LEU A 69 1.32 -8.05 7.76
CA LEU A 69 1.04 -7.60 9.11
C LEU A 69 -0.03 -8.44 9.78
N ILE A 70 -1.06 -8.79 9.05
CA ILE A 70 -2.11 -9.64 9.57
C ILE A 70 -1.56 -11.03 9.92
N THR A 71 -0.74 -11.57 9.05
CA THR A 71 -0.13 -12.87 9.28
C THR A 71 0.76 -12.84 10.52
N PHE A 72 1.55 -11.79 10.66
CA PHE A 72 2.41 -11.66 11.82
C PHE A 72 1.62 -11.59 13.12
N ILE A 73 0.56 -10.79 13.13
CA ILE A 73 -0.27 -10.64 14.30
C ILE A 73 -0.95 -11.96 14.65
N SER A 74 -1.45 -12.65 13.63
CA SER A 74 -2.06 -13.96 13.84
C SER A 74 -1.08 -14.95 14.45
N HIS A 75 0.16 -14.90 13.99
CA HIS A 75 1.19 -15.79 14.49
C HIS A 75 1.51 -15.53 15.94
N LEU A 76 1.33 -14.30 16.40
CA LEU A 76 1.54 -13.96 17.79
C LEU A 76 0.35 -14.33 18.66
N GLY A 77 -0.70 -14.84 18.06
CA GLY A 77 -1.88 -15.23 18.82
C GLY A 77 -2.89 -14.13 19.03
N TYR A 78 -2.68 -12.98 18.44
CA TYR A 78 -3.65 -11.91 18.53
C TYR A 78 -4.80 -12.15 17.59
N ARG A 79 -5.97 -11.70 17.99
CA ARG A 79 -7.11 -11.70 17.09
C ARG A 79 -7.18 -10.37 16.40
N PRO A 80 -7.72 -10.33 15.20
CA PRO A 80 -7.98 -9.06 14.54
C PRO A 80 -8.88 -8.23 15.45
N ASN A 81 -8.52 -6.99 15.63
CA ASN A 81 -9.26 -6.11 16.49
C ASN A 81 -9.50 -4.79 15.81
N LYS A 82 -9.98 -3.82 16.56
CA LYS A 82 -10.31 -2.53 15.98
C LYS A 82 -9.11 -1.86 15.33
N GLN A 83 -7.94 -1.99 15.92
CA GLN A 83 -6.77 -1.36 15.34
C GLN A 83 -6.46 -1.94 13.98
N LEU A 84 -6.59 -3.25 13.84
CA LEU A 84 -6.34 -3.89 12.58
C LEU A 84 -7.38 -3.47 11.56
N GLN A 85 -8.63 -3.35 12.00
CA GLN A 85 -9.68 -2.88 11.11
C GLN A 85 -9.43 -1.45 10.65
N LEU A 86 -8.94 -0.61 11.54
CA LEU A 86 -8.60 0.75 11.16
C LEU A 86 -7.52 0.78 10.10
N LEU A 87 -6.53 -0.09 10.22
CA LEU A 87 -5.52 -0.20 9.19
C LEU A 87 -6.14 -0.49 7.83
N LYS A 88 -7.12 -1.38 7.81
CA LYS A 88 -7.74 -1.74 6.55
C LYS A 88 -8.59 -0.62 5.98
N HIS A 89 -9.15 0.21 6.83
CA HIS A 89 -10.06 1.25 6.40
C HIS A 89 -9.38 2.59 6.13
N GLN A 90 -8.13 2.69 6.42
CA GLN A 90 -7.40 3.88 6.10
C GLN A 90 -6.87 3.81 4.70
#